data_abee6aea6c33c122e547001f0c81ee41
#
_entry.id   abee6aea6c33c122e547001f0c81ee41
#
_cell.length_a   1.000
_cell.length_b   1.000
_cell.length_c   1.000
_cell.angle_alpha   90.00
_cell.angle_beta   90.00
_cell.angle_gamma   90.00
#
_symmetry.space_group_name_H-M   'P 1'
#
loop_
_entity.id
_entity.type
_entity.pdbx_description
1 polymer ?
#
loop_
_entity_poly.entity_id
_entity_poly.type
_entity_poly.pdbx_seq_one_letter_code
_entity_poly.pdbx_strand_id
1 'polypeptide(L)'
;MIEIKKVAFKRGENQIFTSLSARIKPGEAVLLSGANGVGKTTLLQLIGGVLRVQSGEILINGMNVEELSVKEQASIRAVAPQKRNFSLAFTVEEVINFVPKKLKAPNIDYIIDTLALRALMHRKVTELSGGEQERVSLALAFCQKAEYYLLDEPFSAQDSKSIKNIIKVIKTLQKADKGILVISHNQEALAQYFDREIKLS
;
A
#
# COMPACT_ATOMS: atom_id res chain seq x y z
N MET A 1 -3.96 11.38 10.57
CA MET A 1 -2.52 11.45 10.24
C MET A 1 -1.82 10.20 10.73
N ILE A 2 -0.89 9.62 9.94
CA ILE A 2 0.08 8.62 10.44
C ILE A 2 1.26 9.37 11.02
N GLU A 3 1.67 9.05 12.23
CA GLU A 3 2.83 9.61 12.92
C GLU A 3 3.77 8.50 13.36
N ILE A 4 5.01 8.57 12.92
CA ILE A 4 6.11 7.69 13.32
C ILE A 4 6.98 8.50 14.25
N LYS A 5 7.13 8.11 15.52
CA LYS A 5 7.80 8.88 16.55
C LYS A 5 8.95 8.10 17.14
N LYS A 6 10.18 8.50 16.79
CA LYS A 6 11.45 7.96 17.31
C LYS A 6 11.50 6.43 17.31
N VAL A 7 10.99 5.81 16.23
CA VAL A 7 10.92 4.35 16.10
C VAL A 7 12.32 3.77 15.97
N ALA A 8 12.64 2.79 16.84
CA ALA A 8 13.77 1.91 16.67
C ALA A 8 13.28 0.49 16.38
N PHE A 9 14.02 -0.19 15.50
CA PHE A 9 13.70 -1.56 15.11
C PHE A 9 14.95 -2.32 14.65
N LYS A 10 15.11 -3.55 15.14
CA LYS A 10 16.11 -4.53 14.71
C LYS A 10 15.43 -5.75 14.11
N ARG A 11 16.07 -6.34 13.12
CA ARG A 11 15.67 -7.63 12.56
C ARG A 11 16.80 -8.63 12.82
N GLY A 12 16.60 -9.48 13.85
CA GLY A 12 17.73 -10.23 14.43
C GLY A 12 18.78 -9.28 14.99
N GLU A 13 20.03 -9.45 14.61
CA GLU A 13 21.15 -8.58 15.03
C GLU A 13 21.26 -7.28 14.19
N ASN A 14 20.56 -7.18 13.06
CA ASN A 14 20.69 -6.05 12.17
C ASN A 14 19.81 -4.87 12.61
N GLN A 15 20.42 -3.73 12.93
CA GLN A 15 19.72 -2.48 13.20
C GLN A 15 19.14 -1.93 11.90
N ILE A 16 17.82 -1.80 11.85
CA ILE A 16 17.10 -1.23 10.70
C ILE A 16 16.82 0.26 10.93
N PHE A 17 16.27 0.59 12.10
CA PHE A 17 16.02 1.99 12.50
C PHE A 17 16.55 2.22 13.90
N THR A 18 17.20 3.37 14.11
CA THR A 18 17.69 3.80 15.43
C THR A 18 16.75 4.79 16.12
N SER A 19 16.17 5.72 15.35
CA SER A 19 15.24 6.76 15.86
C SER A 19 14.52 7.41 14.69
N LEU A 20 13.76 6.61 13.91
CA LEU A 20 13.05 7.11 12.75
C LEU A 20 11.82 7.92 13.17
N SER A 21 11.69 9.12 12.61
CA SER A 21 10.49 9.96 12.77
C SER A 21 10.01 10.44 11.40
N ALA A 22 8.73 10.24 11.13
CA ALA A 22 8.08 10.67 9.89
C ALA A 22 6.57 10.85 10.13
N ARG A 23 5.88 11.45 9.15
CA ARG A 23 4.42 11.59 9.19
C ARG A 23 3.84 11.51 7.79
N ILE A 24 2.60 11.04 7.67
CA ILE A 24 1.82 11.06 6.42
C ILE A 24 0.46 11.68 6.76
N LYS A 25 0.10 12.76 6.07
CA LYS A 25 -1.16 13.47 6.30
C LYS A 25 -2.30 12.84 5.47
N PRO A 26 -3.57 13.01 5.88
CA PRO A 26 -4.69 12.82 4.97
C PRO A 26 -4.50 13.66 3.70
N GLY A 27 -4.93 13.16 2.55
CA GLY A 27 -4.79 13.84 1.26
C GLY A 27 -3.36 13.93 0.72
N GLU A 28 -2.36 13.36 1.42
CA GLU A 28 -0.96 13.40 1.01
C GLU A 28 -0.53 12.08 0.35
N ALA A 29 0.12 12.16 -0.79
CA ALA A 29 0.79 11.04 -1.44
C ALA A 29 2.31 11.16 -1.26
N VAL A 30 2.89 10.23 -0.52
CA VAL A 30 4.31 10.24 -0.12
C VAL A 30 5.04 9.10 -0.80
N LEU A 31 6.18 9.41 -1.42
CA LEU A 31 7.12 8.41 -1.95
C LEU A 31 8.14 8.04 -0.86
N LEU A 32 8.25 6.76 -0.54
CA LEU A 32 9.28 6.25 0.35
C LEU A 32 10.40 5.62 -0.47
N SER A 33 11.58 6.19 -0.35
CA SER A 33 12.75 5.83 -1.14
C SER A 33 13.95 5.43 -0.28
N GLY A 34 14.99 4.92 -0.90
CA GLY A 34 16.23 4.50 -0.25
C GLY A 34 16.83 3.24 -0.89
N ALA A 35 18.05 2.89 -0.48
CA ALA A 35 18.76 1.73 -0.98
C ALA A 35 18.01 0.41 -0.74
N ASN A 36 18.39 -0.65 -1.46
CA ASN A 36 17.85 -1.99 -1.18
C ASN A 36 18.28 -2.44 0.21
N GLY A 37 17.35 -3.04 0.96
CA GLY A 37 17.62 -3.51 2.32
C GLY A 37 17.60 -2.46 3.42
N VAL A 38 17.40 -1.15 3.12
CA VAL A 38 17.40 -0.07 4.11
C VAL A 38 16.20 -0.09 5.07
N GLY A 39 15.21 -0.95 4.81
CA GLY A 39 14.05 -1.11 5.72
C GLY A 39 12.73 -0.55 5.20
N LYS A 40 12.60 -0.19 3.91
CA LYS A 40 11.34 0.36 3.36
C LYS A 40 10.14 -0.55 3.63
N THR A 41 10.20 -1.81 3.22
CA THR A 41 9.16 -2.82 3.49
C THR A 41 8.96 -3.05 4.98
N THR A 42 10.04 -3.01 5.78
CA THR A 42 9.95 -3.13 7.24
C THR A 42 9.14 -1.97 7.83
N LEU A 43 9.38 -0.73 7.39
CA LEU A 43 8.59 0.42 7.83
C LEU A 43 7.12 0.26 7.46
N LEU A 44 6.83 -0.18 6.23
CA LEU A 44 5.46 -0.44 5.79
C LEU A 44 4.80 -1.53 6.66
N GLN A 45 5.53 -2.60 7.02
CA GLN A 45 5.03 -3.66 7.90
C GLN A 45 4.78 -3.16 9.34
N LEU A 46 5.61 -2.25 9.87
CA LEU A 46 5.41 -1.60 11.16
C LEU A 46 4.15 -0.73 11.15
N ILE A 47 3.99 0.15 10.16
CA ILE A 47 2.77 0.96 9.97
C ILE A 47 1.57 0.04 9.73
N GLY A 48 1.78 -1.04 9.00
CA GLY A 48 0.81 -2.09 8.74
C GLY A 48 0.46 -2.95 9.97
N GLY A 49 1.09 -2.76 11.15
CA GLY A 49 0.84 -3.56 12.35
C GLY A 49 1.15 -5.05 12.19
N VAL A 50 1.92 -5.41 11.16
CA VAL A 50 2.44 -6.79 10.95
C VAL A 50 3.63 -7.04 11.86
N LEU A 51 4.44 -6.00 12.08
CA LEU A 51 5.56 -5.99 13.02
C LEU A 51 5.27 -5.00 14.15
N ARG A 52 5.87 -5.25 15.32
CA ARG A 52 5.81 -4.36 16.49
C ARG A 52 7.10 -3.56 16.60
N VAL A 53 6.99 -2.30 17.02
CA VAL A 53 8.16 -1.46 17.30
C VAL A 53 8.88 -1.94 18.56
N GLN A 54 10.20 -1.78 18.61
CA GLN A 54 10.99 -2.09 19.81
C GLN A 54 11.10 -0.90 20.74
N SER A 55 11.11 0.32 20.18
CA SER A 55 10.95 1.56 20.93
C SER A 55 10.35 2.65 20.04
N GLY A 56 9.88 3.73 20.65
CA GLY A 56 9.08 4.73 19.97
C GLY A 56 7.62 4.27 19.80
N GLU A 57 6.88 4.94 18.95
CA GLU A 57 5.47 4.62 18.70
C GLU A 57 5.07 4.95 17.27
N ILE A 58 4.06 4.25 16.74
CA ILE A 58 3.40 4.60 15.49
C ILE A 58 1.93 4.85 15.81
N LEU A 59 1.46 6.05 15.51
CA LEU A 59 0.08 6.44 15.71
C LEU A 59 -0.62 6.60 14.37
N ILE A 60 -1.86 6.14 14.29
CA ILE A 60 -2.77 6.44 13.18
C ILE A 60 -4.00 7.13 13.77
N ASN A 61 -4.20 8.40 13.38
CA ASN A 61 -5.26 9.25 13.93
C ASN A 61 -5.22 9.35 15.47
N GLY A 62 -4.01 9.40 16.04
CA GLY A 62 -3.79 9.48 17.49
C GLY A 62 -3.88 8.16 18.25
N MET A 63 -4.25 7.05 17.59
CA MET A 63 -4.31 5.72 18.20
C MET A 63 -3.04 4.91 17.88
N ASN A 64 -2.48 4.24 18.88
CA ASN A 64 -1.32 3.39 18.66
C ASN A 64 -1.68 2.20 17.77
N VAL A 65 -0.90 1.98 16.71
CA VAL A 65 -1.15 0.91 15.74
C VAL A 65 -1.17 -0.50 16.38
N GLU A 66 -0.44 -0.68 17.47
CA GLU A 66 -0.36 -1.96 18.18
C GLU A 66 -1.59 -2.26 19.05
N GLU A 67 -2.37 -1.23 19.38
CA GLU A 67 -3.59 -1.34 20.20
C GLU A 67 -4.85 -1.51 19.34
N LEU A 68 -4.74 -1.25 18.02
CA LEU A 68 -5.87 -1.37 17.11
C LEU A 68 -6.26 -2.85 16.91
N SER A 69 -7.54 -3.14 17.07
CA SER A 69 -8.11 -4.44 16.69
C SER A 69 -7.98 -4.68 15.18
N VAL A 70 -8.01 -5.93 14.75
CA VAL A 70 -7.96 -6.30 13.31
C VAL A 70 -9.03 -5.58 12.50
N LYS A 71 -10.22 -5.38 13.06
CA LYS A 71 -11.34 -4.68 12.40
C LYS A 71 -11.05 -3.18 12.23
N GLU A 72 -10.53 -2.52 13.25
CA GLU A 72 -10.12 -1.12 13.18
C GLU A 72 -8.98 -0.94 12.18
N GLN A 73 -7.98 -1.80 12.26
CA GLN A 73 -6.89 -1.83 11.29
C GLN A 73 -7.38 -1.90 9.84
N ALA A 74 -8.30 -2.83 9.55
CA ALA A 74 -8.87 -3.00 8.20
C ALA A 74 -9.71 -1.81 7.74
N SER A 75 -10.32 -1.03 8.65
CA SER A 75 -11.08 0.18 8.29
C SER A 75 -10.21 1.40 8.08
N ILE A 76 -9.04 1.44 8.72
CA ILE A 76 -8.14 2.59 8.68
C ILE A 76 -7.15 2.49 7.52
N ARG A 77 -6.62 1.29 7.22
CA ARG A 77 -5.58 1.13 6.21
C ARG A 77 -5.81 -0.06 5.28
N ALA A 78 -5.43 0.13 4.02
CA ALA A 78 -5.32 -0.92 3.02
C ALA A 78 -3.85 -1.11 2.65
N VAL A 79 -3.41 -2.36 2.47
CA VAL A 79 -2.02 -2.70 2.17
C VAL A 79 -1.94 -3.51 0.88
N ALA A 80 -1.14 -3.05 -0.07
CA ALA A 80 -0.72 -3.83 -1.23
C ALA A 80 0.76 -4.23 -1.03
N PRO A 81 1.06 -5.47 -0.69
CA PRO A 81 2.43 -5.94 -0.52
C PRO A 81 3.11 -6.11 -1.89
N GLN A 82 4.44 -6.04 -1.94
CA GLN A 82 5.25 -6.20 -3.14
C GLN A 82 4.93 -7.49 -3.92
N LYS A 83 4.71 -8.60 -3.21
CA LYS A 83 4.30 -9.88 -3.80
C LYS A 83 3.11 -10.43 -3.04
N ARG A 84 2.07 -10.75 -3.77
CA ARG A 84 0.94 -11.52 -3.25
C ARG A 84 0.90 -12.84 -4.00
N ASN A 85 1.15 -13.93 -3.29
CA ASN A 85 1.05 -15.26 -3.88
C ASN A 85 -0.42 -15.70 -3.91
N PHE A 86 -0.96 -15.85 -5.10
CA PHE A 86 -2.26 -16.44 -5.31
C PHE A 86 -2.08 -17.94 -5.54
N SER A 87 -2.22 -18.75 -4.49
CA SER A 87 -2.08 -20.21 -4.55
C SER A 87 -3.38 -20.94 -4.86
N LEU A 88 -4.51 -20.26 -4.76
CA LEU A 88 -5.83 -20.81 -5.03
C LEU A 88 -6.36 -20.28 -6.36
N ALA A 89 -7.07 -21.16 -7.10
CA ALA A 89 -7.58 -20.88 -8.43
C ALA A 89 -8.89 -20.06 -8.43
N PHE A 90 -8.95 -19.02 -7.60
CA PHE A 90 -10.06 -18.06 -7.60
C PHE A 90 -10.01 -17.17 -8.84
N THR A 91 -11.18 -16.78 -9.33
CA THR A 91 -11.30 -15.75 -10.37
C THR A 91 -10.96 -14.38 -9.80
N VAL A 92 -10.63 -13.42 -10.68
CA VAL A 92 -10.38 -12.02 -10.28
C VAL A 92 -11.59 -11.46 -9.52
N GLU A 93 -12.81 -11.74 -9.99
CA GLU A 93 -14.05 -11.31 -9.36
C GLU A 93 -14.19 -11.86 -7.94
N GLU A 94 -13.95 -13.15 -7.73
CA GLU A 94 -13.98 -13.77 -6.41
C GLU A 94 -12.95 -13.14 -5.47
N VAL A 95 -11.72 -12.90 -5.97
CA VAL A 95 -10.65 -12.26 -5.19
C VAL A 95 -11.05 -10.83 -4.77
N ILE A 96 -11.61 -10.02 -5.67
CA ILE A 96 -12.09 -8.68 -5.34
C ILE A 96 -13.26 -8.75 -4.33
N ASN A 97 -14.07 -9.79 -4.41
CA ASN A 97 -15.17 -10.00 -3.49
C ASN A 97 -14.73 -10.45 -2.08
N PHE A 98 -13.46 -10.77 -1.84
CA PHE A 98 -12.93 -10.98 -0.49
C PHE A 98 -12.94 -9.68 0.34
N VAL A 99 -12.99 -8.51 -0.28
CA VAL A 99 -13.22 -7.27 0.46
C VAL A 99 -14.62 -7.30 1.07
N PRO A 100 -14.75 -7.27 2.41
CA PRO A 100 -16.06 -7.30 3.07
C PRO A 100 -16.96 -6.16 2.58
N LYS A 101 -18.25 -6.45 2.36
CA LYS A 101 -19.22 -5.45 1.85
C LYS A 101 -19.18 -4.11 2.57
N LYS A 102 -19.03 -4.12 3.91
CA LYS A 102 -18.95 -2.92 4.75
C LYS A 102 -17.68 -2.08 4.53
N LEU A 103 -16.63 -2.71 4.00
CA LEU A 103 -15.33 -2.10 3.72
C LEU A 103 -15.11 -1.89 2.22
N LYS A 104 -16.08 -2.12 1.37
CA LYS A 104 -15.95 -1.86 -0.07
C LYS A 104 -15.94 -0.36 -0.35
N ALA A 105 -14.98 0.06 -1.20
CA ALA A 105 -14.95 1.43 -1.73
C ALA A 105 -16.18 1.69 -2.63
N PRO A 106 -16.70 2.92 -2.68
CA PRO A 106 -17.88 3.22 -3.49
C PRO A 106 -17.63 3.20 -5.00
N ASN A 107 -16.37 3.29 -5.42
CA ASN A 107 -15.95 3.45 -6.82
C ASN A 107 -15.24 2.22 -7.39
N ILE A 108 -15.65 1.01 -6.96
CA ILE A 108 -15.00 -0.26 -7.37
C ILE A 108 -14.95 -0.41 -8.90
N ASP A 109 -16.05 -0.12 -9.60
CA ASP A 109 -16.09 -0.24 -11.07
C ASP A 109 -15.06 0.66 -11.74
N TYR A 110 -14.92 1.90 -11.27
CA TYR A 110 -13.88 2.81 -11.75
C TYR A 110 -12.47 2.25 -11.55
N ILE A 111 -12.21 1.63 -10.39
CA ILE A 111 -10.91 1.02 -10.08
C ILE A 111 -10.64 -0.16 -11.02
N ILE A 112 -11.61 -1.07 -11.18
CA ILE A 112 -11.53 -2.23 -12.08
C ILE A 112 -11.23 -1.80 -13.51
N ASP A 113 -11.96 -0.80 -14.04
CA ASP A 113 -11.80 -0.31 -15.39
C ASP A 113 -10.46 0.41 -15.58
N THR A 114 -10.08 1.26 -14.63
CA THR A 114 -8.81 2.01 -14.70
C THR A 114 -7.61 1.06 -14.65
N LEU A 115 -7.65 0.01 -13.84
CA LEU A 115 -6.58 -1.00 -13.76
C LEU A 115 -6.65 -2.03 -14.90
N ALA A 116 -7.57 -1.87 -15.87
CA ALA A 116 -7.77 -2.78 -16.99
C ALA A 116 -8.02 -4.24 -16.57
N LEU A 117 -8.85 -4.42 -15.54
CA LEU A 117 -9.19 -5.75 -15.00
C LEU A 117 -10.54 -6.26 -15.50
N ARG A 118 -11.40 -5.42 -16.12
CA ARG A 118 -12.76 -5.78 -16.53
C ARG A 118 -12.79 -7.04 -17.41
N ALA A 119 -11.91 -7.14 -18.39
CA ALA A 119 -11.84 -8.31 -19.27
C ALA A 119 -11.25 -9.56 -18.59
N LEU A 120 -10.66 -9.42 -17.41
CA LEU A 120 -10.02 -10.50 -16.68
C LEU A 120 -10.88 -11.05 -15.53
N MET A 121 -12.05 -10.44 -15.25
CA MET A 121 -12.85 -10.72 -14.07
C MET A 121 -13.18 -12.21 -13.88
N HIS A 122 -13.44 -12.94 -14.97
CA HIS A 122 -13.80 -14.35 -14.92
C HIS A 122 -12.60 -15.30 -15.10
N ARG A 123 -11.39 -14.77 -15.29
CA ARG A 123 -10.17 -15.58 -15.37
C ARG A 123 -9.64 -15.91 -13.97
N LYS A 124 -9.05 -17.09 -13.83
CA LYS A 124 -8.36 -17.47 -12.58
C LYS A 124 -7.10 -16.64 -12.41
N VAL A 125 -6.86 -16.12 -11.20
CA VAL A 125 -5.69 -15.28 -10.95
C VAL A 125 -4.39 -16.03 -11.18
N THR A 126 -4.36 -17.34 -10.97
CA THR A 126 -3.20 -18.22 -11.25
C THR A 126 -2.83 -18.33 -12.73
N GLU A 127 -3.74 -17.97 -13.64
CA GLU A 127 -3.54 -18.01 -15.11
C GLU A 127 -3.10 -16.65 -15.68
N LEU A 128 -3.03 -15.63 -14.84
CA LEU A 128 -2.65 -14.26 -15.20
C LEU A 128 -1.14 -14.12 -15.25
N SER A 129 -0.65 -13.20 -16.09
CA SER A 129 0.75 -12.76 -16.08
C SER A 129 1.09 -12.09 -14.73
N GLY A 130 2.38 -12.02 -14.39
CA GLY A 130 2.84 -11.39 -13.15
C GLY A 130 2.32 -9.95 -12.98
N GLY A 131 2.39 -9.13 -14.03
CA GLY A 131 1.88 -7.76 -13.99
C GLY A 131 0.34 -7.68 -13.83
N GLU A 132 -0.41 -8.64 -14.40
CA GLU A 132 -1.86 -8.73 -14.18
C GLU A 132 -2.19 -9.13 -12.73
N GLN A 133 -1.46 -10.12 -12.17
CA GLN A 133 -1.62 -10.52 -10.77
C GLN A 133 -1.30 -9.36 -9.82
N GLU A 134 -0.28 -8.56 -10.12
CA GLU A 134 0.05 -7.38 -9.34
C GLU A 134 -1.06 -6.33 -9.40
N ARG A 135 -1.66 -6.08 -10.59
CA ARG A 135 -2.83 -5.20 -10.70
C ARG A 135 -4.03 -5.72 -9.91
N VAL A 136 -4.25 -7.04 -9.84
CA VAL A 136 -5.28 -7.64 -8.96
C VAL A 136 -4.96 -7.40 -7.49
N SER A 137 -3.70 -7.54 -7.08
CA SER A 137 -3.25 -7.23 -5.71
C SER A 137 -3.50 -5.76 -5.35
N LEU A 138 -3.20 -4.83 -6.27
CA LEU A 138 -3.49 -3.40 -6.10
C LEU A 138 -4.98 -3.12 -6.04
N ALA A 139 -5.77 -3.77 -6.91
CA ALA A 139 -7.23 -3.64 -6.90
C ALA A 139 -7.83 -4.04 -5.55
N LEU A 140 -7.35 -5.12 -4.92
CA LEU A 140 -7.77 -5.51 -3.58
C LEU A 140 -7.59 -4.38 -2.56
N ALA A 141 -6.44 -3.71 -2.58
CA ALA A 141 -6.19 -2.59 -1.68
C ALA A 141 -7.07 -1.38 -2.02
N PHE A 142 -7.16 -1.00 -3.30
CA PHE A 142 -7.93 0.17 -3.74
C PHE A 142 -9.45 -0.01 -3.61
N CYS A 143 -9.94 -1.24 -3.75
CA CYS A 143 -11.36 -1.57 -3.54
C CYS A 143 -11.76 -1.60 -2.06
N GLN A 144 -10.80 -1.51 -1.13
CA GLN A 144 -11.06 -1.38 0.30
C GLN A 144 -11.27 0.10 0.66
N LYS A 145 -12.36 0.41 1.38
CA LYS A 145 -12.59 1.72 1.96
C LYS A 145 -11.64 1.90 3.15
N ALA A 146 -10.55 2.61 2.94
CA ALA A 146 -9.56 2.91 3.95
C ALA A 146 -9.26 4.42 3.99
N GLU A 147 -8.59 4.87 5.04
CA GLU A 147 -8.10 6.25 5.17
C GLU A 147 -6.66 6.37 4.63
N TYR A 148 -5.88 5.30 4.75
CA TYR A 148 -4.50 5.24 4.28
C TYR A 148 -4.27 4.02 3.41
N TYR A 149 -3.47 4.21 2.36
CA TYR A 149 -3.06 3.15 1.42
C TYR A 149 -1.54 3.00 1.48
N LEU A 150 -1.08 1.80 1.79
CA LEU A 150 0.33 1.44 1.92
C LEU A 150 0.69 0.51 0.76
N LEU A 151 1.47 1.00 -0.20
CA LEU A 151 1.74 0.30 -1.45
C LEU A 151 3.23 -0.01 -1.55
N ASP A 152 3.58 -1.29 -1.59
CA ASP A 152 4.97 -1.75 -1.70
C ASP A 152 5.28 -2.13 -3.15
N GLU A 153 6.08 -1.32 -3.84
CA GLU A 153 6.51 -1.47 -5.23
C GLU A 153 5.36 -1.65 -6.25
N PRO A 154 4.32 -0.79 -6.22
CA PRO A 154 3.11 -0.97 -7.05
C PRO A 154 3.36 -0.80 -8.55
N PHE A 155 4.54 -0.38 -8.95
CA PHE A 155 4.93 -0.12 -10.35
C PHE A 155 5.87 -1.18 -10.90
N SER A 156 6.31 -2.15 -10.08
CA SER A 156 7.17 -3.23 -10.53
C SER A 156 6.44 -4.07 -11.60
N ALA A 157 7.15 -4.58 -12.59
CA ALA A 157 6.59 -5.39 -13.68
C ALA A 157 5.40 -4.74 -14.45
N GLN A 158 5.24 -3.41 -14.39
CA GLN A 158 4.18 -2.67 -15.08
C GLN A 158 4.74 -1.91 -16.30
N ASP A 159 3.98 -1.91 -17.39
CA ASP A 159 4.26 -1.05 -18.55
C ASP A 159 3.89 0.42 -18.26
N SER A 160 4.32 1.33 -19.12
CA SER A 160 4.07 2.77 -18.96
C SER A 160 2.59 3.14 -18.92
N LYS A 161 1.72 2.38 -19.59
CA LYS A 161 0.26 2.59 -19.56
C LYS A 161 -0.32 2.19 -18.21
N SER A 162 0.07 1.02 -17.70
CA SER A 162 -0.34 0.52 -16.39
C SER A 162 0.13 1.43 -15.26
N ILE A 163 1.37 1.93 -15.31
CA ILE A 163 1.89 2.92 -14.36
C ILE A 163 1.00 4.17 -14.33
N LYS A 164 0.67 4.74 -15.49
CA LYS A 164 -0.23 5.90 -15.57
C LYS A 164 -1.60 5.62 -14.97
N ASN A 165 -2.14 4.43 -15.19
CA ASN A 165 -3.42 4.02 -14.64
C ASN A 165 -3.39 3.88 -13.11
N ILE A 166 -2.34 3.28 -12.56
CA ILE A 166 -2.13 3.17 -11.10
C ILE A 166 -2.02 4.57 -10.49
N ILE A 167 -1.23 5.46 -11.09
CA ILE A 167 -1.11 6.86 -10.65
C ILE A 167 -2.46 7.58 -10.68
N LYS A 168 -3.29 7.34 -11.70
CA LYS A 168 -4.63 7.91 -11.80
C LYS A 168 -5.53 7.49 -10.63
N VAL A 169 -5.47 6.23 -10.21
CA VAL A 169 -6.20 5.75 -9.02
C VAL A 169 -5.64 6.42 -7.76
N ILE A 170 -4.32 6.48 -7.59
CA ILE A 170 -3.66 7.16 -6.45
C ILE A 170 -4.12 8.62 -6.36
N LYS A 171 -4.14 9.36 -7.49
CA LYS A 171 -4.60 10.76 -7.51
C LYS A 171 -6.08 10.91 -7.20
N THR A 172 -6.91 9.94 -7.58
CA THR A 172 -8.34 9.93 -7.22
C THR A 172 -8.52 9.74 -5.71
N LEU A 173 -7.77 8.82 -5.10
CA LEU A 173 -7.78 8.60 -3.66
C LEU A 173 -7.25 9.84 -2.90
N GLN A 174 -6.17 10.45 -3.39
CA GLN A 174 -5.62 11.67 -2.82
C GLN A 174 -6.64 12.81 -2.80
N LYS A 175 -7.37 13.03 -3.92
CA LYS A 175 -8.45 14.02 -4.00
C LYS A 175 -9.63 13.72 -3.05
N ALA A 176 -9.80 12.46 -2.66
CA ALA A 176 -10.78 12.02 -1.68
C ALA A 176 -10.24 12.06 -0.24
N ASP A 177 -9.18 12.86 0.00
CA ASP A 177 -8.53 13.06 1.31
C ASP A 177 -7.92 11.80 1.92
N LYS A 178 -7.48 10.85 1.07
CA LYS A 178 -6.77 9.63 1.52
C LYS A 178 -5.28 9.87 1.58
N GLY A 179 -4.62 9.39 2.66
CA GLY A 179 -3.16 9.39 2.76
C GLY A 179 -2.58 8.17 2.03
N ILE A 180 -1.54 8.37 1.23
CA ILE A 180 -0.92 7.29 0.45
C ILE A 180 0.59 7.25 0.71
N LEU A 181 1.11 6.09 1.05
CA LEU A 181 2.54 5.81 1.12
C LEU A 181 2.90 4.79 0.05
N VAL A 182 3.82 5.16 -0.82
CA VAL A 182 4.28 4.32 -1.91
C VAL A 182 5.78 4.06 -1.77
N ILE A 183 6.17 2.81 -1.75
CA ILE A 183 7.56 2.41 -1.91
C ILE A 183 7.84 2.22 -3.40
N SER A 184 8.91 2.83 -3.93
CA SER A 184 9.39 2.53 -5.27
C SER A 184 10.87 2.75 -5.42
N HIS A 185 11.50 1.95 -6.30
CA HIS A 185 12.91 2.10 -6.68
C HIS A 185 13.11 3.12 -7.82
N ASN A 186 12.10 3.39 -8.63
CA ASN A 186 12.17 4.33 -9.76
C ASN A 186 11.78 5.74 -9.33
N GLN A 187 12.60 6.34 -8.45
CA GLN A 187 12.32 7.60 -7.77
C GLN A 187 12.25 8.78 -8.75
N GLU A 188 13.23 8.92 -9.64
CA GLU A 188 13.35 10.09 -10.55
C GLU A 188 12.14 10.23 -11.47
N ALA A 189 11.68 9.11 -12.05
CA ALA A 189 10.53 9.13 -12.96
C ALA A 189 9.19 9.35 -12.22
N LEU A 190 9.12 9.02 -10.93
CA LEU A 190 7.87 9.02 -10.17
C LEU A 190 7.72 10.24 -9.26
N ALA A 191 8.81 10.91 -8.86
CA ALA A 191 8.78 12.03 -7.90
C ALA A 191 7.75 13.11 -8.25
N GLN A 192 7.58 13.43 -9.54
CA GLN A 192 6.60 14.41 -10.03
C GLN A 192 5.13 14.09 -9.69
N TYR A 193 4.82 12.85 -9.33
CA TYR A 193 3.46 12.41 -9.01
C TYR A 193 3.15 12.42 -7.51
N PHE A 194 4.14 12.69 -6.67
CA PHE A 194 4.02 12.68 -5.21
C PHE A 194 4.26 14.07 -4.62
N ASP A 195 3.65 14.34 -3.46
CA ASP A 195 3.78 15.66 -2.82
C ASP A 195 5.16 15.85 -2.18
N ARG A 196 5.75 14.77 -1.72
CA ARG A 196 7.12 14.73 -1.19
C ARG A 196 7.67 13.31 -1.13
N GLU A 197 8.96 13.26 -0.89
CA GLU A 197 9.73 12.04 -0.67
C GLU A 197 10.17 11.93 0.80
N ILE A 198 10.12 10.72 1.35
CA ILE A 198 10.84 10.32 2.57
C ILE A 198 11.96 9.41 2.14
N LYS A 199 13.21 9.83 2.34
CA LYS A 199 14.39 9.06 2.00
C LYS A 199 14.93 8.35 3.24
N LEU A 200 14.96 7.02 3.20
CA LEU A 200 15.65 6.22 4.23
C LEU A 200 17.14 6.06 3.87
N SER A 201 17.98 6.15 4.87
CA SER A 201 19.44 6.05 4.75
C SER A 201 20.02 5.12 5.80
#